data_19d6336bb798fe6d5d160713a43e71f9
#
_entry.id   19d6336bb798fe6d5d160713a43e71f9
#
_cell.length_a   1.000
_cell.length_b   1.000
_cell.length_c   1.000
_cell.angle_alpha   90.00
_cell.angle_beta   90.00
_cell.angle_gamma   90.00
#
_symmetry.space_group_name_H-M   'P 1'
#
loop_
_entity.id
_entity.type
_entity.pdbx_description
1 polymer ?
#
loop_
_entity_poly.entity_id
_entity_poly.type
_entity_poly.pdbx_seq_one_letter_code
_entity_poly.pdbx_strand_id
1 'polypeptide(L)'
;MTLPMLSPALAAGMLLAFTLAIEEFGVPAALGSRAGVVMLTVGIEKKLADWPVDLPGAALLSLLLMAVALFAWWLQRRLVGEKEVTSVTGKPGENHGASLGWMMLPAVLAMSAVGGLAVGVPAVSMMLTSVMGTLSGGVSVENVTLRHFAALFDQQGDALSALGTSLSLALGSALIVGALGLLAAWLVMVQKIKGRGMVDALSLMPAALPGVVVGVGLILLWNQPFWPRSPYNTLWMLLLSYCCLLLPWPVRYVGSALCQLGPNLEPAARVHGASPLQALRLIVLPLVFPALLAAMLMVFAVASRELVTSLLLSPAGTQTVAVFIWRQFEQGSVGQGMAMASLTLLTGLVLMLTALALMQRRTRG
;
A
#
# COMPACT_ATOMS: atom_id res chain seq x y z
N MET A 1 23.98 2.47 27.18
CA MET A 1 24.47 3.17 25.96
C MET A 1 23.61 2.91 24.72
N THR A 2 22.85 1.82 24.61
CA THR A 2 22.04 1.47 23.43
C THR A 2 20.79 2.33 23.22
N LEU A 3 20.07 2.70 24.28
CA LEU A 3 18.82 3.47 24.17
C LEU A 3 18.99 4.87 23.51
N PRO A 4 20.02 5.67 23.86
CA PRO A 4 20.25 6.94 23.17
C PRO A 4 20.60 6.78 21.67
N MET A 5 21.24 5.68 21.29
CA MET A 5 21.55 5.40 19.89
C MET A 5 20.31 4.94 19.10
N LEU A 6 19.34 4.34 19.77
CA LEU A 6 18.07 3.90 19.18
C LEU A 6 17.03 5.01 19.11
N SER A 7 17.20 6.12 19.85
CA SER A 7 16.20 7.18 19.94
C SER A 7 15.79 7.80 18.59
N PRO A 8 16.67 8.02 17.59
CA PRO A 8 16.25 8.52 16.30
C PRO A 8 15.41 7.50 15.52
N ALA A 9 15.77 6.21 15.60
CA ALA A 9 15.01 5.14 14.95
C ALA A 9 13.63 4.94 15.59
N LEU A 10 13.56 5.02 16.94
CA LEU A 10 12.29 4.98 17.66
C LEU A 10 11.40 6.18 17.31
N ALA A 11 11.96 7.40 17.29
CA ALA A 11 11.23 8.60 16.90
C ALA A 11 10.71 8.48 15.45
N ALA A 12 11.51 7.95 14.53
CA ALA A 12 11.09 7.69 13.16
C ALA A 12 9.93 6.70 13.09
N GLY A 13 10.01 5.60 13.84
CA GLY A 13 8.95 4.58 13.91
C GLY A 13 7.65 5.13 14.51
N MET A 14 7.75 5.92 15.59
CA MET A 14 6.59 6.57 16.23
C MET A 14 5.90 7.57 15.29
N LEU A 15 6.67 8.40 14.57
CA LEU A 15 6.12 9.35 13.61
C LEU A 15 5.50 8.64 12.40
N LEU A 16 6.10 7.55 11.94
CA LEU A 16 5.52 6.72 10.88
C LEU A 16 4.19 6.11 11.35
N ALA A 17 4.14 5.53 12.54
CA ALA A 17 2.91 4.98 13.11
C ALA A 17 1.83 6.06 13.28
N PHE A 18 2.20 7.26 13.71
CA PHE A 18 1.29 8.41 13.82
C PHE A 18 0.73 8.81 12.45
N THR A 19 1.57 8.91 11.42
CA THR A 19 1.14 9.27 10.07
C THR A 19 0.16 8.23 9.53
N LEU A 20 0.49 6.94 9.64
CA LEU A 20 -0.40 5.86 9.21
C LEU A 20 -1.72 5.84 9.98
N ALA A 21 -1.71 6.16 11.29
CA ALA A 21 -2.91 6.20 12.10
C ALA A 21 -3.84 7.38 11.74
N ILE A 22 -3.28 8.53 11.36
CA ILE A 22 -4.08 9.70 10.92
C ILE A 22 -4.72 9.45 9.54
N GLU A 23 -4.05 8.70 8.69
CA GLU A 23 -4.53 8.36 7.34
C GLU A 23 -5.56 7.22 7.34
N GLU A 24 -5.67 6.50 8.46
CA GLU A 24 -6.55 5.34 8.56
C GLU A 24 -8.02 5.76 8.40
N PHE A 25 -8.73 5.06 7.53
CA PHE A 25 -10.14 5.28 7.22
C PHE A 25 -11.02 4.10 7.65
N GLY A 26 -10.63 2.88 7.34
CA GLY A 26 -11.49 1.72 7.44
C GLY A 26 -11.97 1.43 8.87
N VAL A 27 -11.04 1.41 9.83
CA VAL A 27 -11.37 1.15 11.25
C VAL A 27 -12.21 2.29 11.84
N PRO A 28 -11.85 3.57 11.68
CA PRO A 28 -12.67 4.69 12.12
C PRO A 28 -14.08 4.71 11.51
N ALA A 29 -14.21 4.39 10.25
CA ALA A 29 -15.51 4.37 9.57
C ALA A 29 -16.39 3.22 10.11
N ALA A 30 -15.81 2.02 10.29
CA ALA A 30 -16.55 0.85 10.77
C ALA A 30 -16.96 0.94 12.25
N LEU A 31 -16.07 1.41 13.13
CA LEU A 31 -16.25 1.41 14.57
C LEU A 31 -16.62 2.79 15.13
N GLY A 32 -15.98 3.85 14.64
CA GLY A 32 -16.13 5.20 15.15
C GLY A 32 -17.53 5.77 14.90
N SER A 33 -18.10 5.54 13.73
CA SER A 33 -19.44 6.01 13.38
C SER A 33 -20.51 5.47 14.32
N ARG A 34 -20.39 4.22 14.77
CA ARG A 34 -21.29 3.60 15.75
C ARG A 34 -21.09 4.15 17.18
N ALA A 35 -19.89 4.58 17.51
CA ALA A 35 -19.55 5.18 18.79
C ALA A 35 -19.79 6.70 18.84
N GLY A 36 -20.31 7.31 17.77
CA GLY A 36 -20.51 8.75 17.67
C GLY A 36 -19.21 9.57 17.50
N VAL A 37 -18.08 8.90 17.19
CA VAL A 37 -16.78 9.54 16.96
C VAL A 37 -16.52 9.61 15.45
N VAL A 38 -16.44 10.83 14.93
CA VAL A 38 -16.11 11.06 13.49
C VAL A 38 -14.68 11.54 13.39
N MET A 39 -13.82 10.73 12.78
CA MET A 39 -12.46 11.12 12.44
C MET A 39 -12.41 11.92 11.15
N LEU A 40 -11.31 12.65 10.94
CA LEU A 40 -11.16 13.60 9.82
C LEU A 40 -11.30 12.91 8.46
N THR A 41 -10.73 11.72 8.28
CA THR A 41 -10.83 10.93 7.05
C THR A 41 -12.28 10.53 6.73
N VAL A 42 -13.02 10.09 7.74
CA VAL A 42 -14.46 9.75 7.63
C VAL A 42 -15.30 11.00 7.41
N GLY A 43 -14.94 12.12 8.04
CA GLY A 43 -15.61 13.41 7.82
C GLY A 43 -15.49 13.90 6.37
N ILE A 44 -14.33 13.70 5.75
CA ILE A 44 -14.12 14.05 4.32
C ILE A 44 -15.02 13.18 3.43
N GLU A 45 -15.02 11.87 3.67
CA GLU A 45 -15.84 10.94 2.89
C GLU A 45 -17.33 11.27 3.01
N LYS A 46 -17.85 11.51 4.21
CA LYS A 46 -19.24 11.92 4.43
C LYS A 46 -19.62 13.18 3.66
N LYS A 47 -18.74 14.17 3.57
CA LYS A 47 -18.96 15.40 2.78
C LYS A 47 -19.13 15.12 1.28
N LEU A 48 -18.59 14.01 0.78
CA LEU A 48 -18.69 13.59 -0.61
C LEU A 48 -19.82 12.59 -0.86
N ALA A 49 -20.15 11.76 0.12
CA ALA A 49 -21.16 10.72 0.02
C ALA A 49 -22.57 11.19 0.38
N ASP A 50 -22.68 12.06 1.38
CA ASP A 50 -23.98 12.54 1.87
C ASP A 50 -24.55 13.64 0.97
N TRP A 51 -25.88 13.65 0.82
CA TRP A 51 -26.56 14.69 0.09
C TRP A 51 -27.02 15.84 1.03
N PRO A 52 -26.78 17.13 0.69
CA PRO A 52 -26.13 17.64 -0.52
C PRO A 52 -24.59 17.50 -0.46
N VAL A 53 -23.96 17.14 -1.59
CA VAL A 53 -22.52 16.99 -1.71
C VAL A 53 -21.81 18.31 -1.43
N ASP A 54 -20.91 18.32 -0.45
CA ASP A 54 -20.15 19.49 -0.01
C ASP A 54 -18.67 19.39 -0.44
N LEU A 55 -18.39 19.62 -1.73
CA LEU A 55 -17.04 19.61 -2.28
C LEU A 55 -16.10 20.64 -1.62
N PRO A 56 -16.54 21.91 -1.36
CA PRO A 56 -15.70 22.87 -0.66
C PRO A 56 -15.34 22.44 0.75
N GLY A 57 -16.28 21.88 1.51
CA GLY A 57 -16.05 21.35 2.85
C GLY A 57 -15.11 20.16 2.84
N ALA A 58 -15.26 19.22 1.90
CA ALA A 58 -14.33 18.10 1.72
C ALA A 58 -12.91 18.58 1.38
N ALA A 59 -12.80 19.58 0.51
CA ALA A 59 -11.49 20.17 0.15
C ALA A 59 -10.82 20.84 1.36
N LEU A 60 -11.57 21.61 2.16
CA LEU A 60 -11.04 22.27 3.36
C LEU A 60 -10.50 21.26 4.39
N LEU A 61 -11.29 20.21 4.69
CA LEU A 61 -10.86 19.15 5.61
C LEU A 61 -9.66 18.38 5.05
N SER A 62 -9.60 18.16 3.73
CA SER A 62 -8.46 17.52 3.06
C SER A 62 -7.19 18.37 3.17
N LEU A 63 -7.29 19.70 3.03
CA LEU A 63 -6.16 20.60 3.23
C LEU A 63 -5.66 20.58 4.68
N LEU A 64 -6.57 20.51 5.64
CA LEU A 64 -6.21 20.37 7.05
C LEU A 64 -5.46 19.05 7.31
N LEU A 65 -5.98 17.94 6.82
CA LEU A 65 -5.36 16.62 6.95
C LEU A 65 -3.97 16.60 6.28
N MET A 66 -3.87 17.18 5.08
CA MET A 66 -2.60 17.32 4.35
C MET A 66 -1.59 18.14 5.13
N ALA A 67 -2.02 19.26 5.74
CA ALA A 67 -1.12 20.09 6.55
C ALA A 67 -0.55 19.31 7.75
N VAL A 68 -1.39 18.52 8.44
CA VAL A 68 -0.94 17.67 9.56
C VAL A 68 0.02 16.59 9.08
N ALA A 69 -0.28 15.91 7.97
CA ALA A 69 0.58 14.87 7.40
C ALA A 69 1.93 15.42 6.94
N LEU A 70 1.94 16.56 6.24
CA LEU A 70 3.18 17.24 5.82
C LEU A 70 4.00 17.74 7.00
N PHE A 71 3.35 18.23 8.06
CA PHE A 71 4.03 18.63 9.29
C PHE A 71 4.69 17.44 9.98
N ALA A 72 3.98 16.31 10.10
CA ALA A 72 4.53 15.07 10.65
C ALA A 72 5.71 14.56 9.83
N TRP A 73 5.61 14.58 8.50
CA TRP A 73 6.69 14.20 7.59
C TRP A 73 7.91 15.15 7.70
N TRP A 74 7.67 16.46 7.78
CA TRP A 74 8.74 17.43 8.00
C TRP A 74 9.45 17.22 9.34
N LEU A 75 8.67 16.97 10.42
CA LEU A 75 9.20 16.68 11.73
C LEU A 75 10.04 15.40 11.73
N GLN A 76 9.55 14.34 11.04
CA GLN A 76 10.28 13.10 10.86
C GLN A 76 11.64 13.35 10.19
N ARG A 77 11.67 14.11 9.09
CA ARG A 77 12.92 14.46 8.41
C ARG A 77 13.89 15.24 9.31
N ARG A 78 13.37 16.15 10.13
CA ARG A 78 14.20 16.91 11.07
C ARG A 78 14.76 16.09 12.22
N LEU A 79 13.97 15.17 12.78
CA LEU A 79 14.37 14.35 13.94
C LEU A 79 15.29 13.19 13.54
N VAL A 80 15.01 12.60 12.38
CA VAL A 80 15.82 11.45 11.88
C VAL A 80 17.15 11.96 11.32
N GLY A 81 17.18 13.18 10.78
CA GLY A 81 18.38 13.85 10.23
C GLY A 81 19.09 13.00 9.18
N GLU A 82 19.94 13.61 8.37
CA GLU A 82 20.91 12.95 7.50
C GLU A 82 22.09 12.33 8.30
N LYS A 83 21.83 11.88 9.50
CA LYS A 83 22.74 10.97 10.19
C LYS A 83 22.57 9.60 9.53
N GLU A 84 22.96 9.51 8.25
CA GLU A 84 23.54 8.28 7.78
C GLU A 84 24.58 7.92 8.83
N VAL A 85 24.25 6.95 9.68
CA VAL A 85 25.26 6.23 10.42
C VAL A 85 26.00 5.45 9.34
N THR A 86 26.86 6.17 8.60
CA THR A 86 27.88 5.55 7.79
C THR A 86 28.67 4.74 8.80
N SER A 87 28.37 3.44 8.84
CA SER A 87 29.27 2.51 9.51
C SER A 87 30.63 2.78 8.89
N VAL A 88 31.50 3.40 9.70
CA VAL A 88 32.91 3.56 9.39
C VAL A 88 33.33 2.24 8.75
N THR A 89 33.89 2.31 7.55
CA THR A 89 34.34 1.22 6.71
C THR A 89 35.11 0.16 7.52
N GLY A 90 34.38 -0.71 8.18
CA GLY A 90 34.81 -1.91 8.81
C GLY A 90 34.13 -3.08 8.13
N LYS A 91 34.90 -4.10 7.75
CA LYS A 91 34.35 -5.41 7.40
C LYS A 91 33.20 -5.72 8.32
N PRO A 92 32.03 -6.17 7.84
CA PRO A 92 30.94 -6.61 8.72
C PRO A 92 31.58 -7.65 9.66
N GLY A 93 31.80 -7.28 10.93
CA GLY A 93 32.19 -8.25 11.94
C GLY A 93 31.09 -9.31 11.96
N GLU A 94 31.46 -10.57 12.09
CA GLU A 94 30.49 -11.63 12.36
C GLU A 94 29.59 -11.15 13.50
N ASN A 95 28.33 -10.91 13.21
CA ASN A 95 27.35 -10.59 14.23
C ASN A 95 27.23 -11.82 15.14
N HIS A 96 28.06 -11.85 16.17
CA HIS A 96 27.80 -12.72 17.30
C HIS A 96 26.53 -12.19 17.95
N GLY A 97 25.39 -12.74 17.54
CA GLY A 97 24.12 -12.38 18.11
C GLY A 97 24.23 -12.45 19.63
N ALA A 98 24.05 -11.29 20.29
CA ALA A 98 24.04 -11.28 21.74
C ALA A 98 22.94 -12.24 22.20
N SER A 99 23.28 -13.30 22.91
CA SER A 99 22.30 -14.22 23.47
C SER A 99 21.47 -13.44 24.49
N LEU A 100 20.16 -13.36 24.25
CA LEU A 100 19.24 -12.72 25.20
C LEU A 100 19.17 -13.44 26.55
N GLY A 101 19.80 -14.62 26.66
CA GLY A 101 19.74 -15.43 27.88
C GLY A 101 18.31 -15.66 28.36
N TRP A 102 18.05 -15.40 29.64
CA TRP A 102 16.73 -15.57 30.24
C TRP A 102 15.65 -14.62 29.68
N MET A 103 16.02 -13.49 29.08
CA MET A 103 15.10 -12.55 28.43
C MET A 103 14.57 -13.06 27.08
N MET A 104 15.10 -14.13 26.54
CA MET A 104 14.63 -14.69 25.26
C MET A 104 13.16 -15.15 25.35
N LEU A 105 12.79 -15.84 26.43
CA LEU A 105 11.43 -16.32 26.62
C LEU A 105 10.39 -15.20 26.69
N PRO A 106 10.53 -14.20 27.57
CA PRO A 106 9.59 -13.08 27.62
C PRO A 106 9.56 -12.26 26.32
N ALA A 107 10.68 -12.10 25.63
CA ALA A 107 10.72 -11.41 24.34
C ALA A 107 9.93 -12.17 23.25
N VAL A 108 10.13 -13.49 23.15
CA VAL A 108 9.37 -14.34 22.21
C VAL A 108 7.90 -14.34 22.55
N LEU A 109 7.51 -14.45 23.83
CA LEU A 109 6.12 -14.42 24.26
C LEU A 109 5.47 -13.06 23.93
N ALA A 110 6.15 -11.95 24.18
CA ALA A 110 5.66 -10.61 23.86
C ALA A 110 5.45 -10.44 22.34
N MET A 111 6.44 -10.85 21.52
CA MET A 111 6.33 -10.78 20.06
C MET A 111 5.23 -11.70 19.51
N SER A 112 5.11 -12.92 20.08
CA SER A 112 4.04 -13.86 19.71
C SER A 112 2.66 -13.35 20.11
N ALA A 113 2.54 -12.70 21.26
CA ALA A 113 1.29 -12.07 21.69
C ALA A 113 0.89 -10.92 20.77
N VAL A 114 1.83 -10.03 20.42
CA VAL A 114 1.59 -8.94 19.47
C VAL A 114 1.19 -9.49 18.10
N GLY A 115 1.92 -10.49 17.58
CA GLY A 115 1.59 -11.12 16.30
C GLY A 115 0.25 -11.84 16.33
N GLY A 116 -0.05 -12.57 17.41
CA GLY A 116 -1.33 -13.24 17.62
C GLY A 116 -2.51 -12.27 17.66
N LEU A 117 -2.37 -11.15 18.39
CA LEU A 117 -3.41 -10.13 18.47
C LEU A 117 -3.58 -9.36 17.15
N ALA A 118 -2.46 -9.00 16.50
CA ALA A 118 -2.50 -8.15 15.30
C ALA A 118 -2.93 -8.93 14.04
N VAL A 119 -2.59 -10.20 13.93
CA VAL A 119 -2.84 -11.01 12.73
C VAL A 119 -3.74 -12.20 13.02
N GLY A 120 -3.44 -12.96 14.10
CA GLY A 120 -4.15 -14.20 14.42
C GLY A 120 -5.62 -13.97 14.73
N VAL A 121 -5.92 -13.06 15.65
CA VAL A 121 -7.32 -12.77 16.06
C VAL A 121 -8.15 -12.26 14.87
N PRO A 122 -7.73 -11.26 14.09
CA PRO A 122 -8.49 -10.81 12.91
C PRO A 122 -8.67 -11.93 11.87
N ALA A 123 -7.63 -12.71 11.57
CA ALA A 123 -7.72 -13.79 10.59
C ALA A 123 -8.69 -14.90 11.01
N VAL A 124 -8.61 -15.32 12.27
CA VAL A 124 -9.53 -16.33 12.82
C VAL A 124 -10.96 -15.79 12.86
N SER A 125 -11.17 -14.55 13.31
CA SER A 125 -12.49 -13.91 13.34
C SER A 125 -13.10 -13.81 11.94
N MET A 126 -12.30 -13.42 10.95
CA MET A 126 -12.73 -13.34 9.55
C MET A 126 -13.15 -14.72 9.01
N MET A 127 -12.32 -15.75 9.23
CA MET A 127 -12.62 -17.11 8.78
C MET A 127 -13.86 -17.69 9.47
N LEU A 128 -13.97 -17.54 10.79
CA LEU A 128 -15.15 -17.99 11.53
C LEU A 128 -16.41 -17.28 11.06
N THR A 129 -16.39 -15.96 10.95
CA THR A 129 -17.56 -15.19 10.51
C THR A 129 -17.97 -15.53 9.08
N SER A 130 -17.03 -15.87 8.21
CA SER A 130 -17.32 -16.25 6.82
C SER A 130 -18.11 -17.55 6.69
N VAL A 131 -18.03 -18.42 7.69
CA VAL A 131 -18.76 -19.72 7.72
C VAL A 131 -19.91 -19.74 8.74
N MET A 132 -20.15 -18.64 9.48
CA MET A 132 -21.28 -18.56 10.41
C MET A 132 -22.54 -18.12 9.67
N GLY A 133 -23.63 -18.85 9.85
CA GLY A 133 -24.93 -18.52 9.25
C GLY A 133 -25.50 -17.20 9.75
N THR A 134 -25.38 -16.93 11.05
CA THR A 134 -25.76 -15.69 11.71
C THR A 134 -24.78 -15.35 12.82
N LEU A 135 -24.49 -14.07 13.03
CA LEU A 135 -23.63 -13.62 14.13
C LEU A 135 -24.24 -13.91 15.52
N SER A 136 -25.56 -13.83 15.64
CA SER A 136 -26.30 -14.11 16.87
C SER A 136 -26.29 -15.58 17.27
N GLY A 137 -26.12 -16.50 16.31
CA GLY A 137 -26.04 -17.95 16.57
C GLY A 137 -24.73 -18.41 17.20
N GLY A 138 -23.74 -17.52 17.29
CA GLY A 138 -22.44 -17.81 17.88
C GLY A 138 -21.68 -18.93 17.18
N VAL A 139 -20.62 -19.43 17.81
CA VAL A 139 -19.80 -20.54 17.31
C VAL A 139 -20.46 -21.87 17.74
N SER A 140 -21.34 -22.40 16.89
CA SER A 140 -21.97 -23.70 17.06
C SER A 140 -21.95 -24.46 15.75
N VAL A 141 -21.96 -25.80 15.82
CA VAL A 141 -21.95 -26.70 14.65
C VAL A 141 -23.19 -26.45 13.78
N GLU A 142 -24.34 -26.19 14.40
CA GLU A 142 -25.60 -25.91 13.72
C GLU A 142 -25.60 -24.59 12.94
N ASN A 143 -24.73 -23.65 13.33
CA ASN A 143 -24.59 -22.33 12.69
C ASN A 143 -23.51 -22.29 11.59
N VAL A 144 -22.83 -23.42 11.31
CA VAL A 144 -21.82 -23.49 10.24
C VAL A 144 -22.47 -23.66 8.87
N THR A 145 -22.11 -22.80 7.93
CA THR A 145 -22.66 -22.82 6.57
C THR A 145 -21.63 -22.30 5.56
N LEU A 146 -21.70 -22.81 4.32
CA LEU A 146 -20.93 -22.30 3.18
C LEU A 146 -21.77 -21.41 2.25
N ARG A 147 -23.01 -21.06 2.65
CA ARG A 147 -23.92 -20.25 1.81
C ARG A 147 -23.33 -18.90 1.39
N HIS A 148 -22.51 -18.30 2.24
CA HIS A 148 -21.87 -17.01 1.94
C HIS A 148 -20.86 -17.15 0.81
N PHE A 149 -20.09 -18.24 0.78
CA PHE A 149 -19.21 -18.54 -0.34
C PHE A 149 -19.98 -18.89 -1.61
N ALA A 150 -21.04 -19.69 -1.52
CA ALA A 150 -21.90 -20.01 -2.66
C ALA A 150 -22.51 -18.74 -3.30
N ALA A 151 -22.95 -17.80 -2.48
CA ALA A 151 -23.49 -16.53 -2.94
C ALA A 151 -22.47 -15.64 -3.69
N LEU A 152 -21.16 -15.80 -3.45
CA LEU A 152 -20.13 -15.07 -4.21
C LEU A 152 -20.01 -15.55 -5.66
N PHE A 153 -20.38 -16.81 -5.93
CA PHE A 153 -20.30 -17.41 -7.26
C PHE A 153 -21.63 -17.38 -8.02
N ASP A 154 -22.65 -16.74 -7.43
CA ASP A 154 -23.91 -16.52 -8.13
C ASP A 154 -23.69 -15.59 -9.33
N GLN A 155 -24.20 -15.98 -10.50
CA GLN A 155 -24.03 -15.22 -11.76
C GLN A 155 -24.70 -13.83 -11.73
N GLN A 156 -25.66 -13.62 -10.83
CA GLN A 156 -26.30 -12.32 -10.59
C GLN A 156 -25.55 -11.47 -9.56
N GLY A 157 -24.49 -12.00 -8.95
CA GLY A 157 -23.72 -11.31 -7.90
C GLY A 157 -22.56 -10.51 -8.45
N ASP A 158 -22.33 -9.33 -7.86
CA ASP A 158 -21.23 -8.42 -8.23
C ASP A 158 -19.83 -8.89 -7.75
N ALA A 159 -19.74 -10.00 -7.01
CA ALA A 159 -18.53 -10.44 -6.35
C ALA A 159 -17.40 -10.82 -7.32
N LEU A 160 -17.71 -11.59 -8.36
CA LEU A 160 -16.72 -12.00 -9.36
C LEU A 160 -16.25 -10.82 -10.21
N SER A 161 -17.16 -9.90 -10.56
CA SER A 161 -16.82 -8.68 -11.29
C SER A 161 -15.93 -7.78 -10.43
N ALA A 162 -16.20 -7.64 -9.13
CA ALA A 162 -15.37 -6.90 -8.18
C ALA A 162 -13.97 -7.52 -8.04
N LEU A 163 -13.88 -8.85 -8.02
CA LEU A 163 -12.58 -9.55 -8.00
C LEU A 163 -11.78 -9.28 -9.28
N GLY A 164 -12.42 -9.40 -10.45
CA GLY A 164 -11.80 -9.11 -11.74
C GLY A 164 -11.32 -7.66 -11.86
N THR A 165 -12.15 -6.71 -11.42
CA THR A 165 -11.80 -5.28 -11.39
C THR A 165 -10.60 -5.02 -10.48
N SER A 166 -10.60 -5.53 -9.24
CA SER A 166 -9.48 -5.34 -8.32
C SER A 166 -8.19 -5.95 -8.83
N LEU A 167 -8.23 -7.17 -9.36
CA LEU A 167 -7.04 -7.84 -9.90
C LEU A 167 -6.48 -7.13 -11.13
N SER A 168 -7.35 -6.65 -12.03
CA SER A 168 -6.92 -5.91 -13.23
C SER A 168 -6.30 -4.55 -12.87
N LEU A 169 -6.91 -3.80 -11.94
CA LEU A 169 -6.37 -2.54 -11.44
C LEU A 169 -5.04 -2.75 -10.69
N ALA A 170 -4.96 -3.77 -9.84
CA ALA A 170 -3.75 -4.10 -9.11
C ALA A 170 -2.59 -4.50 -10.05
N LEU A 171 -2.87 -5.32 -11.06
CA LEU A 171 -1.88 -5.71 -12.06
C LEU A 171 -1.47 -4.52 -12.92
N GLY A 172 -2.44 -3.75 -13.42
CA GLY A 172 -2.19 -2.57 -14.23
C GLY A 172 -1.35 -1.52 -13.50
N SER A 173 -1.71 -1.21 -12.24
CA SER A 173 -0.93 -0.29 -11.42
C SER A 173 0.48 -0.82 -11.14
N ALA A 174 0.64 -2.10 -10.77
CA ALA A 174 1.95 -2.70 -10.52
C ALA A 174 2.88 -2.62 -11.74
N LEU A 175 2.36 -2.87 -12.94
CA LEU A 175 3.13 -2.76 -14.18
C LEU A 175 3.52 -1.31 -14.50
N ILE A 176 2.55 -0.40 -14.45
CA ILE A 176 2.79 1.02 -14.77
C ILE A 176 3.76 1.64 -13.77
N VAL A 177 3.47 1.46 -12.47
CA VAL A 177 4.29 2.07 -11.40
C VAL A 177 5.65 1.41 -11.32
N GLY A 178 5.75 0.11 -11.59
CA GLY A 178 7.02 -0.60 -11.71
C GLY A 178 7.91 -0.01 -12.79
N ALA A 179 7.35 0.21 -13.99
CA ALA A 179 8.08 0.83 -15.10
C ALA A 179 8.48 2.29 -14.81
N LEU A 180 7.54 3.10 -14.29
CA LEU A 180 7.80 4.50 -13.92
C LEU A 180 8.80 4.61 -12.78
N GLY A 181 8.71 3.75 -11.77
CA GLY A 181 9.62 3.73 -10.62
C GLY A 181 11.04 3.32 -11.00
N LEU A 182 11.19 2.32 -11.88
CA LEU A 182 12.49 1.95 -12.45
C LEU A 182 13.08 3.15 -13.22
N LEU A 183 12.28 3.77 -14.07
CA LEU A 183 12.74 4.91 -14.88
C LEU A 183 13.13 6.09 -13.99
N ALA A 184 12.30 6.46 -13.02
CA ALA A 184 12.59 7.54 -12.09
C ALA A 184 13.87 7.29 -11.28
N ALA A 185 14.01 6.11 -10.68
CA ALA A 185 15.20 5.75 -9.91
C ALA A 185 16.47 5.74 -10.80
N TRP A 186 16.39 5.22 -12.01
CA TRP A 186 17.51 5.21 -12.96
C TRP A 186 17.92 6.64 -13.39
N LEU A 187 16.94 7.51 -13.73
CA LEU A 187 17.21 8.90 -14.12
C LEU A 187 17.84 9.72 -12.99
N VAL A 188 17.39 9.48 -11.75
CA VAL A 188 17.86 10.23 -10.57
C VAL A 188 19.24 9.74 -10.12
N MET A 189 19.43 8.43 -10.00
CA MET A 189 20.62 7.86 -9.35
C MET A 189 21.76 7.53 -10.32
N VAL A 190 21.42 7.06 -11.52
CA VAL A 190 22.41 6.61 -12.50
C VAL A 190 22.72 7.71 -13.51
N GLN A 191 21.71 8.21 -14.21
CA GLN A 191 21.90 9.26 -15.24
C GLN A 191 22.18 10.65 -14.63
N LYS A 192 21.76 10.87 -13.39
CA LYS A 192 21.96 12.14 -12.66
C LYS A 192 21.55 13.36 -13.49
N ILE A 193 20.40 13.29 -14.15
CA ILE A 193 19.89 14.33 -15.05
C ILE A 193 19.77 15.69 -14.36
N LYS A 194 19.83 16.76 -15.15
CA LYS A 194 19.51 18.11 -14.67
C LYS A 194 18.05 18.12 -14.19
N GLY A 195 17.79 18.58 -12.96
CA GLY A 195 16.44 18.52 -12.36
C GLY A 195 16.11 17.22 -11.65
N ARG A 196 17.07 16.29 -11.45
CA ARG A 196 16.86 15.03 -10.74
C ARG A 196 16.19 15.17 -9.36
N GLY A 197 16.50 16.27 -8.64
CA GLY A 197 15.87 16.55 -7.34
C GLY A 197 14.37 16.79 -7.44
N MET A 198 13.88 17.39 -8.54
CA MET A 198 12.45 17.54 -8.80
C MET A 198 11.79 16.19 -9.14
N VAL A 199 12.44 15.38 -9.97
CA VAL A 199 11.93 14.03 -10.30
C VAL A 199 11.84 13.18 -9.04
N ASP A 200 12.88 13.20 -8.20
CA ASP A 200 12.91 12.49 -6.92
C ASP A 200 11.80 12.97 -5.98
N ALA A 201 11.69 14.29 -5.79
CA ALA A 201 10.66 14.87 -4.94
C ALA A 201 9.24 14.52 -5.41
N LEU A 202 8.93 14.68 -6.70
CA LEU A 202 7.62 14.36 -7.27
C LEU A 202 7.30 12.87 -7.19
N SER A 203 8.30 12.00 -7.37
CA SER A 203 8.11 10.55 -7.28
C SER A 203 7.88 10.06 -5.85
N LEU A 204 8.42 10.74 -4.85
CA LEU A 204 8.32 10.37 -3.44
C LEU A 204 7.26 11.15 -2.66
N MET A 205 6.81 12.31 -3.17
CA MET A 205 5.81 13.17 -2.53
C MET A 205 4.51 12.42 -2.18
N PRO A 206 3.98 11.53 -3.04
CA PRO A 206 2.73 10.82 -2.72
C PRO A 206 2.81 9.97 -1.44
N ALA A 207 4.02 9.55 -1.01
CA ALA A 207 4.19 8.84 0.26
C ALA A 207 3.87 9.69 1.51
N ALA A 208 3.74 11.00 1.36
CA ALA A 208 3.39 11.91 2.44
C ALA A 208 1.93 12.41 2.35
N LEU A 209 1.16 11.93 1.37
CA LEU A 209 -0.20 12.37 1.14
C LEU A 209 -1.19 11.27 1.54
N PRO A 210 -2.17 11.57 2.41
CA PRO A 210 -3.25 10.64 2.71
C PRO A 210 -4.05 10.26 1.46
N GLY A 211 -4.45 8.98 1.35
CA GLY A 211 -5.18 8.48 0.18
C GLY A 211 -6.49 9.25 -0.08
N VAL A 212 -7.20 9.64 0.99
CA VAL A 212 -8.43 10.42 0.87
C VAL A 212 -8.17 11.81 0.26
N VAL A 213 -7.03 12.44 0.59
CA VAL A 213 -6.64 13.75 0.03
C VAL A 213 -6.34 13.63 -1.45
N VAL A 214 -5.64 12.55 -1.85
CA VAL A 214 -5.38 12.27 -3.28
C VAL A 214 -6.69 12.03 -4.02
N GLY A 215 -7.64 11.28 -3.45
CA GLY A 215 -8.96 11.06 -4.03
C GLY A 215 -9.72 12.37 -4.28
N VAL A 216 -9.84 13.22 -3.25
CA VAL A 216 -10.48 14.55 -3.36
C VAL A 216 -9.78 15.43 -4.39
N GLY A 217 -8.43 15.46 -4.35
CA GLY A 217 -7.64 16.24 -5.30
C GLY A 217 -7.88 15.83 -6.75
N LEU A 218 -7.97 14.53 -7.03
CA LEU A 218 -8.27 14.01 -8.35
C LEU A 218 -9.70 14.33 -8.79
N ILE A 219 -10.70 14.28 -7.89
CA ILE A 219 -12.06 14.70 -8.19
C ILE A 219 -12.09 16.18 -8.59
N LEU A 220 -11.46 17.04 -7.79
CA LEU A 220 -11.40 18.47 -8.05
C LEU A 220 -10.66 18.82 -9.35
N LEU A 221 -9.58 18.10 -9.65
CA LEU A 221 -8.78 18.30 -10.86
C LEU A 221 -9.52 17.89 -12.12
N TRP A 222 -10.10 16.69 -12.13
CA TRP A 222 -10.68 16.10 -13.34
C TRP A 222 -12.15 16.45 -13.56
N ASN A 223 -12.85 16.96 -12.54
CA ASN A 223 -14.22 17.42 -12.65
C ASN A 223 -14.30 18.91 -13.06
N GLN A 224 -13.42 19.35 -13.94
CA GLN A 224 -13.38 20.72 -14.44
C GLN A 224 -13.86 20.79 -15.89
N PRO A 225 -14.61 21.83 -16.28
CA PRO A 225 -15.18 21.94 -17.62
C PRO A 225 -14.17 22.19 -18.75
N PHE A 226 -12.93 22.56 -18.41
CA PHE A 226 -11.89 22.80 -19.41
C PHE A 226 -11.24 21.53 -19.97
N TRP A 227 -11.50 20.36 -19.36
CA TRP A 227 -10.98 19.08 -19.86
C TRP A 227 -11.87 18.56 -20.99
N PRO A 228 -11.37 18.43 -22.23
CA PRO A 228 -12.17 17.94 -23.35
C PRO A 228 -12.53 16.45 -23.21
N ARG A 229 -11.70 15.67 -22.51
CA ARG A 229 -11.94 14.27 -22.14
C ARG A 229 -11.41 14.06 -20.72
N SER A 230 -12.32 14.03 -19.76
CA SER A 230 -11.98 13.75 -18.38
C SER A 230 -11.98 12.24 -18.12
N PRO A 231 -11.02 11.68 -17.36
CA PRO A 231 -11.07 10.31 -16.88
C PRO A 231 -12.07 10.14 -15.73
N TYR A 232 -12.71 11.22 -15.26
CA TYR A 232 -13.69 11.18 -14.18
C TYR A 232 -14.81 10.17 -14.47
N ASN A 233 -15.22 9.42 -13.45
CA ASN A 233 -16.23 8.35 -13.54
C ASN A 233 -15.84 7.21 -14.52
N THR A 234 -14.55 6.89 -14.61
CA THR A 234 -14.01 5.76 -15.38
C THR A 234 -13.01 4.94 -14.56
N LEU A 235 -12.75 3.68 -14.96
CA LEU A 235 -11.70 2.86 -14.36
C LEU A 235 -10.29 3.47 -14.48
N TRP A 236 -10.06 4.33 -15.48
CA TRP A 236 -8.80 5.05 -15.64
C TRP A 236 -8.53 6.01 -14.47
N MET A 237 -9.57 6.61 -13.91
CA MET A 237 -9.47 7.45 -12.72
C MET A 237 -8.93 6.66 -11.51
N LEU A 238 -9.48 5.45 -11.29
CA LEU A 238 -8.99 4.54 -10.24
C LEU A 238 -7.55 4.12 -10.50
N LEU A 239 -7.24 3.71 -11.72
CA LEU A 239 -5.88 3.31 -12.07
C LEU A 239 -4.86 4.44 -11.85
N LEU A 240 -5.21 5.68 -12.22
CA LEU A 240 -4.38 6.86 -11.99
C LEU A 240 -4.19 7.12 -10.49
N SER A 241 -5.24 6.99 -9.67
CA SER A 241 -5.13 7.18 -8.23
C SER A 241 -4.18 6.15 -7.59
N TYR A 242 -4.29 4.88 -7.98
CA TYR A 242 -3.40 3.83 -7.52
C TYR A 242 -1.96 4.08 -7.97
N CYS A 243 -1.77 4.51 -9.21
CA CYS A 243 -0.44 4.87 -9.71
C CYS A 243 0.15 6.05 -8.93
N CYS A 244 -0.63 7.07 -8.63
CA CYS A 244 -0.17 8.20 -7.80
C CYS A 244 0.29 7.73 -6.42
N LEU A 245 -0.55 6.99 -5.70
CA LEU A 245 -0.27 6.59 -4.32
C LEU A 245 0.89 5.60 -4.20
N LEU A 246 1.03 4.69 -5.16
CA LEU A 246 1.93 3.55 -5.04
C LEU A 246 3.28 3.75 -5.77
N LEU A 247 3.47 4.87 -6.50
CA LEU A 247 4.73 5.19 -7.17
C LEU A 247 5.96 5.22 -6.23
N PRO A 248 5.89 5.70 -4.99
CA PRO A 248 7.05 5.72 -4.10
C PRO A 248 7.67 4.35 -3.82
N TRP A 249 6.87 3.27 -3.86
CA TRP A 249 7.36 1.92 -3.55
C TRP A 249 8.45 1.45 -4.50
N PRO A 250 8.20 1.34 -5.83
CA PRO A 250 9.25 0.87 -6.73
C PRO A 250 10.40 1.87 -6.87
N VAL A 251 10.16 3.18 -6.73
CA VAL A 251 11.26 4.16 -6.71
C VAL A 251 12.25 3.86 -5.58
N ARG A 252 11.75 3.59 -4.37
CA ARG A 252 12.59 3.26 -3.21
C ARG A 252 13.27 1.89 -3.32
N TYR A 253 12.53 0.85 -3.72
CA TYR A 253 13.09 -0.50 -3.84
C TYR A 253 14.19 -0.57 -4.91
N VAL A 254 13.91 -0.03 -6.10
CA VAL A 254 14.89 0.01 -7.20
C VAL A 254 16.05 0.95 -6.86
N GLY A 255 15.76 2.10 -6.26
CA GLY A 255 16.78 3.04 -5.79
C GLY A 255 17.76 2.39 -4.83
N SER A 256 17.26 1.68 -3.81
CA SER A 256 18.10 0.94 -2.86
C SER A 256 18.96 -0.13 -3.54
N ALA A 257 18.41 -0.85 -4.52
CA ALA A 257 19.15 -1.83 -5.30
C ALA A 257 20.24 -1.17 -6.16
N LEU A 258 19.94 -0.04 -6.82
CA LEU A 258 20.91 0.72 -7.60
C LEU A 258 22.07 1.24 -6.76
N CYS A 259 21.82 1.68 -5.52
CA CYS A 259 22.86 2.09 -4.58
C CYS A 259 23.85 0.95 -4.27
N GLN A 260 23.38 -0.30 -4.25
CA GLN A 260 24.21 -1.47 -3.95
C GLN A 260 25.07 -1.92 -5.14
N LEU A 261 24.70 -1.60 -6.37
CA LEU A 261 25.42 -2.01 -7.57
C LEU A 261 26.73 -1.26 -7.81
N GLY A 262 26.95 -0.16 -7.11
CA GLY A 262 28.13 0.67 -7.29
C GLY A 262 28.05 1.60 -8.52
N PRO A 263 28.83 2.71 -8.52
CA PRO A 263 28.68 3.78 -9.50
C PRO A 263 29.31 3.50 -10.87
N ASN A 264 30.08 2.43 -11.03
CA ASN A 264 30.98 2.23 -12.19
C ASN A 264 30.38 1.32 -13.29
N LEU A 265 29.28 0.64 -13.08
CA LEU A 265 28.71 -0.33 -14.03
C LEU A 265 28.27 0.31 -15.34
N GLU A 266 27.52 1.40 -15.30
CA GLU A 266 27.08 2.09 -16.50
C GLU A 266 28.23 2.81 -17.22
N PRO A 267 29.12 3.56 -16.54
CA PRO A 267 30.29 4.11 -17.19
C PRO A 267 31.15 3.05 -17.93
N ALA A 268 31.35 1.89 -17.33
CA ALA A 268 32.07 0.78 -17.97
C ALA A 268 31.38 0.31 -19.27
N ALA A 269 30.05 0.13 -19.23
CA ALA A 269 29.28 -0.22 -20.44
C ALA A 269 29.42 0.82 -21.55
N ARG A 270 29.39 2.11 -21.18
CA ARG A 270 29.52 3.21 -22.13
C ARG A 270 30.92 3.29 -22.79
N VAL A 271 31.96 2.97 -22.04
CA VAL A 271 33.33 2.85 -22.61
C VAL A 271 33.39 1.79 -23.71
N HIS A 272 32.58 0.71 -23.59
CA HIS A 272 32.44 -0.33 -24.63
C HIS A 272 31.39 0.02 -25.71
N GLY A 273 30.94 1.26 -25.81
CA GLY A 273 30.04 1.76 -26.85
C GLY A 273 28.54 1.54 -26.61
N ALA A 274 28.14 1.10 -25.43
CA ALA A 274 26.72 0.93 -25.13
C ALA A 274 26.02 2.30 -24.99
N SER A 275 24.84 2.47 -25.62
CA SER A 275 23.97 3.60 -25.37
C SER A 275 23.37 3.51 -23.95
N PRO A 276 22.90 4.63 -23.35
CA PRO A 276 22.28 4.61 -22.02
C PRO A 276 21.11 3.61 -21.91
N LEU A 277 20.28 3.52 -22.94
CA LEU A 277 19.15 2.60 -22.98
C LEU A 277 19.59 1.13 -23.09
N GLN A 278 20.67 0.85 -23.83
CA GLN A 278 21.29 -0.48 -23.89
C GLN A 278 21.87 -0.86 -22.53
N ALA A 279 22.57 0.06 -21.85
CA ALA A 279 23.07 -0.17 -20.51
C ALA A 279 21.92 -0.43 -19.49
N LEU A 280 20.82 0.34 -19.58
CA LEU A 280 19.63 0.08 -18.77
C LEU A 280 19.07 -1.32 -19.02
N ARG A 281 18.81 -1.67 -20.28
CA ARG A 281 18.10 -2.92 -20.63
C ARG A 281 18.95 -4.17 -20.42
N LEU A 282 20.25 -4.12 -20.74
CA LEU A 282 21.12 -5.30 -20.78
C LEU A 282 21.91 -5.50 -19.49
N ILE A 283 22.11 -4.44 -18.68
CA ILE A 283 22.93 -4.50 -17.49
C ILE A 283 22.13 -4.14 -16.22
N VAL A 284 21.58 -2.92 -16.18
CA VAL A 284 20.91 -2.41 -14.97
C VAL A 284 19.64 -3.19 -14.68
N LEU A 285 18.74 -3.32 -15.65
CA LEU A 285 17.45 -3.99 -15.47
C LEU A 285 17.59 -5.44 -14.98
N PRO A 286 18.43 -6.32 -15.59
CA PRO A 286 18.61 -7.67 -15.06
C PRO A 286 19.10 -7.71 -13.62
N LEU A 287 20.00 -6.80 -13.24
CA LEU A 287 20.57 -6.76 -11.89
C LEU A 287 19.58 -6.24 -10.83
N VAL A 288 18.73 -5.25 -11.17
CA VAL A 288 17.71 -4.72 -10.26
C VAL A 288 16.37 -5.45 -10.36
N PHE A 289 16.22 -6.38 -11.32
CA PHE A 289 14.95 -7.07 -11.57
C PHE A 289 14.35 -7.75 -10.33
N PRO A 290 15.11 -8.41 -9.46
CA PRO A 290 14.56 -8.98 -8.22
C PRO A 290 13.93 -7.92 -7.30
N ALA A 291 14.58 -6.77 -7.15
CA ALA A 291 14.06 -5.66 -6.35
C ALA A 291 12.84 -5.01 -7.01
N LEU A 292 12.87 -4.83 -8.33
CA LEU A 292 11.74 -4.33 -9.09
C LEU A 292 10.53 -5.26 -8.96
N LEU A 293 10.73 -6.57 -9.11
CA LEU A 293 9.65 -7.54 -8.99
C LEU A 293 9.08 -7.60 -7.57
N ALA A 294 9.94 -7.52 -6.54
CA ALA A 294 9.50 -7.42 -5.15
C ALA A 294 8.63 -6.16 -4.92
N ALA A 295 9.03 -5.02 -5.49
CA ALA A 295 8.25 -3.79 -5.44
C ALA A 295 6.90 -3.92 -6.17
N MET A 296 6.89 -4.52 -7.36
CA MET A 296 5.66 -4.74 -8.13
C MET A 296 4.68 -5.67 -7.40
N LEU A 297 5.18 -6.73 -6.76
CA LEU A 297 4.36 -7.61 -5.93
C LEU A 297 3.78 -6.89 -4.72
N MET A 298 4.56 -6.00 -4.11
CA MET A 298 4.08 -5.17 -3.00
C MET A 298 3.00 -4.20 -3.46
N VAL A 299 3.21 -3.52 -4.60
CA VAL A 299 2.20 -2.65 -5.22
C VAL A 299 0.93 -3.43 -5.53
N PHE A 300 1.04 -4.62 -6.14
CA PHE A 300 -0.10 -5.49 -6.42
C PHE A 300 -0.87 -5.85 -5.14
N ALA A 301 -0.18 -6.27 -4.09
CA ALA A 301 -0.80 -6.65 -2.82
C ALA A 301 -1.51 -5.48 -2.14
N VAL A 302 -0.97 -4.26 -2.20
CA VAL A 302 -1.60 -3.07 -1.62
C VAL A 302 -2.76 -2.60 -2.49
N ALA A 303 -2.58 -2.50 -3.81
CA ALA A 303 -3.60 -2.06 -4.76
C ALA A 303 -4.83 -2.97 -4.76
N SER A 304 -4.66 -4.29 -4.61
CA SER A 304 -5.78 -5.25 -4.62
C SER A 304 -6.77 -5.06 -3.47
N ARG A 305 -6.37 -4.38 -2.39
CA ARG A 305 -7.19 -4.11 -1.20
C ARG A 305 -7.41 -2.62 -0.92
N GLU A 306 -7.10 -1.76 -1.89
CA GLU A 306 -7.26 -0.31 -1.72
C GLU A 306 -8.74 0.05 -1.58
N LEU A 307 -9.11 0.60 -0.42
CA LEU A 307 -10.50 0.95 -0.10
C LEU A 307 -10.78 2.42 -0.35
N VAL A 308 -9.93 3.31 0.15
CA VAL A 308 -10.22 4.74 0.30
C VAL A 308 -10.47 5.42 -1.04
N THR A 309 -9.49 5.33 -1.93
CA THR A 309 -9.64 5.90 -3.28
C THR A 309 -10.64 5.16 -4.13
N SER A 310 -10.81 3.84 -3.90
CA SER A 310 -11.86 3.07 -4.57
C SER A 310 -13.25 3.52 -4.16
N LEU A 311 -13.49 3.77 -2.89
CA LEU A 311 -14.79 4.22 -2.39
C LEU A 311 -15.16 5.61 -2.96
N LEU A 312 -14.16 6.50 -3.09
CA LEU A 312 -14.36 7.86 -3.58
C LEU A 312 -14.45 7.96 -5.10
N LEU A 313 -13.73 7.10 -5.84
CA LEU A 313 -13.49 7.26 -7.29
C LEU A 313 -14.10 6.15 -8.15
N SER A 314 -14.71 5.10 -7.55
CA SER A 314 -15.31 4.02 -8.34
C SER A 314 -16.43 4.55 -9.23
N PRO A 315 -16.39 4.25 -10.54
CA PRO A 315 -17.46 4.63 -11.43
C PRO A 315 -18.75 3.90 -11.07
N ALA A 316 -19.88 4.52 -11.40
CA ALA A 316 -21.19 3.93 -11.17
C ALA A 316 -21.28 2.53 -11.83
N GLY A 317 -21.82 1.57 -11.10
CA GLY A 317 -21.95 0.19 -11.57
C GLY A 317 -20.67 -0.65 -11.52
N THR A 318 -19.54 -0.09 -11.04
CA THR A 318 -18.29 -0.82 -10.90
C THR A 318 -17.88 -0.89 -9.43
N GLN A 319 -17.43 -2.04 -8.98
CA GLN A 319 -16.95 -2.25 -7.61
C GLN A 319 -15.59 -2.89 -7.61
N THR A 320 -14.74 -2.48 -6.65
CA THR A 320 -13.55 -3.23 -6.26
C THR A 320 -13.91 -4.19 -5.12
N VAL A 321 -13.05 -5.16 -4.86
CA VAL A 321 -13.23 -6.08 -3.72
C VAL A 321 -13.40 -5.32 -2.40
N ALA A 322 -12.59 -4.30 -2.16
CA ALA A 322 -12.66 -3.52 -0.94
C ALA A 322 -14.00 -2.78 -0.80
N VAL A 323 -14.50 -2.18 -1.88
CA VAL A 323 -15.81 -1.52 -1.93
C VAL A 323 -16.95 -2.53 -1.79
N PHE A 324 -16.84 -3.72 -2.41
CA PHE A 324 -17.81 -4.79 -2.24
C PHE A 324 -17.92 -5.21 -0.77
N ILE A 325 -16.78 -5.49 -0.12
CA ILE A 325 -16.74 -5.86 1.29
C ILE A 325 -17.37 -4.75 2.15
N TRP A 326 -16.99 -3.50 1.91
CA TRP A 326 -17.53 -2.34 2.62
C TRP A 326 -19.06 -2.25 2.53
N ARG A 327 -19.60 -2.36 1.32
CA ARG A 327 -21.06 -2.35 1.10
C ARG A 327 -21.79 -3.50 1.78
N GLN A 328 -21.19 -4.71 1.78
CA GLN A 328 -21.78 -5.84 2.51
C GLN A 328 -21.88 -5.56 4.02
N PHE A 329 -20.87 -4.88 4.59
CA PHE A 329 -20.92 -4.45 5.98
C PHE A 329 -22.02 -3.40 6.24
N GLU A 330 -22.16 -2.41 5.38
CA GLU A 330 -23.21 -1.39 5.48
C GLU A 330 -24.61 -1.98 5.38
N GLN A 331 -24.80 -2.97 4.50
CA GLN A 331 -26.05 -3.69 4.31
C GLN A 331 -26.36 -4.74 5.40
N GLY A 332 -25.45 -4.94 6.35
CA GLY A 332 -25.60 -5.95 7.41
C GLY A 332 -25.28 -7.39 6.99
N SER A 333 -24.84 -7.62 5.75
CA SER A 333 -24.45 -8.95 5.22
C SER A 333 -23.00 -9.28 5.55
N VAL A 334 -22.62 -9.19 6.84
CA VAL A 334 -21.24 -9.32 7.32
C VAL A 334 -20.62 -10.65 6.91
N GLY A 335 -21.36 -11.76 6.94
CA GLY A 335 -20.87 -13.09 6.55
C GLY A 335 -20.41 -13.14 5.09
N GLN A 336 -21.14 -12.51 4.18
CA GLN A 336 -20.77 -12.45 2.76
C GLN A 336 -19.54 -11.55 2.53
N GLY A 337 -19.45 -10.40 3.23
CA GLY A 337 -18.27 -9.54 3.22
C GLY A 337 -17.03 -10.29 3.73
N MET A 338 -17.15 -11.05 4.82
CA MET A 338 -16.04 -11.86 5.37
C MET A 338 -15.66 -13.03 4.48
N ALA A 339 -16.63 -13.68 3.79
CA ALA A 339 -16.33 -14.71 2.80
C ALA A 339 -15.50 -14.14 1.63
N MET A 340 -15.86 -12.96 1.12
CA MET A 340 -15.10 -12.27 0.09
C MET A 340 -13.70 -11.86 0.56
N ALA A 341 -13.57 -11.35 1.78
CA ALA A 341 -12.28 -11.02 2.38
C ALA A 341 -11.38 -12.26 2.51
N SER A 342 -11.93 -13.41 2.97
CA SER A 342 -11.22 -14.66 3.08
C SER A 342 -10.75 -15.18 1.72
N LEU A 343 -11.61 -15.13 0.70
CA LEU A 343 -11.28 -15.53 -0.67
C LEU A 343 -10.16 -14.65 -1.24
N THR A 344 -10.24 -13.35 -1.03
CA THR A 344 -9.24 -12.38 -1.50
C THR A 344 -7.90 -12.58 -0.81
N LEU A 345 -7.91 -12.83 0.50
CA LEU A 345 -6.68 -13.12 1.25
C LEU A 345 -6.00 -14.39 0.72
N LEU A 346 -6.78 -15.48 0.51
CA LEU A 346 -6.25 -16.73 0.00
C LEU A 346 -5.72 -16.60 -1.43
N THR A 347 -6.45 -15.94 -2.32
CA THR A 347 -6.00 -15.71 -3.70
C THR A 347 -4.73 -14.86 -3.75
N GLY A 348 -4.67 -13.79 -2.96
CA GLY A 348 -3.48 -12.93 -2.84
C GLY A 348 -2.27 -13.70 -2.30
N LEU A 349 -2.46 -14.52 -1.27
CA LEU A 349 -1.41 -15.38 -0.70
C LEU A 349 -0.88 -16.39 -1.72
N VAL A 350 -1.76 -17.08 -2.44
CA VAL A 350 -1.38 -18.04 -3.50
C VAL A 350 -0.61 -17.36 -4.61
N LEU A 351 -1.07 -16.20 -5.09
CA LEU A 351 -0.36 -15.44 -6.13
C LEU A 351 1.02 -14.98 -5.66
N MET A 352 1.12 -14.50 -4.42
CA MET A 352 2.40 -14.07 -3.85
C MET A 352 3.38 -15.24 -3.68
N LEU A 353 2.92 -16.37 -3.15
CA LEU A 353 3.76 -17.56 -2.95
C LEU A 353 4.22 -18.15 -4.29
N THR A 354 3.34 -18.19 -5.30
CA THR A 354 3.72 -18.66 -6.65
C THR A 354 4.76 -17.76 -7.30
N ALA A 355 4.59 -16.44 -7.18
CA ALA A 355 5.57 -15.47 -7.68
C ALA A 355 6.93 -15.63 -6.99
N LEU A 356 6.96 -15.78 -5.67
CA LEU A 356 8.19 -16.02 -4.90
C LEU A 356 8.87 -17.35 -5.29
N ALA A 357 8.10 -18.43 -5.44
CA ALA A 357 8.62 -19.73 -5.87
C ALA A 357 9.25 -19.66 -7.28
N LEU A 358 8.63 -18.94 -8.20
CA LEU A 358 9.19 -18.71 -9.54
C LEU A 358 10.47 -17.90 -9.51
N MET A 359 10.56 -16.89 -8.65
CA MET A 359 11.78 -16.11 -8.43
C MET A 359 12.94 -16.99 -7.92
N GLN A 360 12.70 -17.80 -6.90
CA GLN A 360 13.72 -18.68 -6.32
C GLN A 360 14.26 -19.71 -7.30
N ARG A 361 13.43 -20.20 -8.24
CA ARG A 361 13.88 -21.11 -9.29
C ARG A 361 14.83 -20.42 -10.28
N ARG A 362 14.59 -19.15 -10.63
CA ARG A 362 15.46 -18.37 -11.53
C ARG A 362 16.82 -18.01 -10.92
N THR A 363 16.91 -17.87 -9.60
CA THR A 363 18.18 -17.54 -8.93
C THR A 363 19.05 -18.77 -8.62
N ARG A 364 18.50 -19.98 -8.77
CA ARG A 364 19.20 -21.26 -8.53
C ARG A 364 19.69 -21.95 -9.82
N GLY A 365 19.23 -21.54 -10.98
CA GLY A 365 19.69 -21.99 -12.29
C GLY A 365 20.53 -20.90 -12.99
#